data_73d867110e9df22ebe56b247012e19d3
#
_entry.id   73d867110e9df22ebe56b247012e19d3
#
_cell.length_a   1.000
_cell.length_b   1.000
_cell.length_c   1.000
_cell.angle_alpha   90.00
_cell.angle_beta   90.00
_cell.angle_gamma   90.00
#
_symmetry.space_group_name_H-M   'P 1'
#
loop_
_entity.id
_entity.type
_entity.pdbx_description
1 polymer ?
#
loop_
_entity_poly.entity_id
_entity_poly.type
_entity_poly.pdbx_seq_one_letter_code
_entity_poly.pdbx_strand_id
1 'polypeptide(L)'
;LAHINNKFVKNGEIDPNQILTKEDITSQVEEFIVGIEERIENMINVMKSDLCPDVNISLDCADPYDCPLEDECWGFLPSSSVFDLYNIRKKKAFQWLDDGMQLLTDVPIDLLNDKQGIQHACEKNETVHVNKQELKKFLGSLKEPVNYLDFETFMSAVPVLDGTRPYQQVSF
;
A
#
# COMPACT_ATOMS: atom_id res chain seq x y z
N LEU A 1 0.86 21.20 -17.12
CA LEU A 1 1.58 20.14 -16.43
C LEU A 1 2.59 19.49 -17.37
N ALA A 2 3.77 19.17 -16.84
CA ALA A 2 4.74 18.33 -17.53
C ALA A 2 5.15 17.19 -16.57
N HIS A 3 5.16 15.96 -17.07
CA HIS A 3 5.52 14.79 -16.28
C HIS A 3 6.29 13.77 -17.11
N ILE A 4 6.96 12.85 -16.46
CA ILE A 4 7.68 11.76 -17.11
C ILE A 4 6.71 10.83 -17.82
N ASN A 5 7.01 10.51 -19.08
CA ASN A 5 6.28 9.51 -19.86
C ASN A 5 6.73 8.10 -19.48
N ASN A 6 5.98 7.42 -18.62
CA ASN A 6 6.30 6.06 -18.16
C ASN A 6 6.28 5.00 -19.28
N LYS A 7 5.77 5.34 -20.46
CA LYS A 7 5.75 4.46 -21.63
C LYS A 7 6.96 4.65 -22.54
N PHE A 8 7.77 5.70 -22.30
CA PHE A 8 9.00 5.90 -23.04
C PHE A 8 9.95 4.73 -22.85
N VAL A 9 10.59 4.29 -23.92
CA VAL A 9 11.65 3.28 -23.89
C VAL A 9 12.92 3.91 -24.43
N LYS A 10 13.98 3.93 -23.63
CA LYS A 10 15.27 4.46 -24.05
C LYS A 10 15.85 3.64 -25.21
N ASN A 11 16.29 4.33 -26.25
CA ASN A 11 17.04 3.75 -27.34
C ASN A 11 18.05 4.78 -27.85
N GLY A 12 19.29 4.68 -27.40
CA GLY A 12 20.34 5.66 -27.66
C GLY A 12 20.17 6.96 -26.87
N GLU A 13 20.36 8.11 -27.52
CA GLU A 13 20.20 9.42 -26.88
C GLU A 13 18.74 9.70 -26.51
N ILE A 14 18.55 10.40 -25.39
CA ILE A 14 17.22 10.74 -24.89
C ILE A 14 16.77 12.06 -25.46
N ASP A 15 15.67 12.05 -26.21
CA ASP A 15 14.96 13.25 -26.63
C ASP A 15 14.02 13.72 -25.52
N PRO A 16 14.24 14.94 -24.95
CA PRO A 16 13.37 15.51 -23.91
C PRO A 16 11.90 15.62 -24.31
N ASN A 17 11.59 15.73 -25.60
CA ASN A 17 10.20 15.81 -26.08
C ASN A 17 9.50 14.46 -26.09
N GLN A 18 10.24 13.36 -26.07
CA GLN A 18 9.67 12.00 -26.00
C GLN A 18 9.56 11.49 -24.57
N ILE A 19 10.55 11.82 -23.71
CA ILE A 19 10.53 11.40 -22.31
C ILE A 19 9.57 12.21 -21.44
N LEU A 20 9.18 13.42 -21.90
CA LEU A 20 8.21 14.27 -21.21
C LEU A 20 6.87 14.28 -21.92
N THR A 21 5.81 14.05 -21.17
CA THR A 21 4.44 14.34 -21.61
C THR A 21 4.04 15.72 -21.09
N LYS A 22 3.44 16.52 -21.97
CA LYS A 22 2.87 17.83 -21.63
C LYS A 22 1.37 17.77 -21.81
N GLU A 23 0.65 18.20 -20.79
CA GLU A 23 -0.81 18.21 -20.74
C GLU A 23 -1.30 19.58 -20.26
N ASP A 24 -2.30 20.13 -20.95
CA ASP A 24 -2.99 21.32 -20.47
C ASP A 24 -4.08 20.90 -19.48
N ILE A 25 -3.88 21.27 -18.22
CA ILE A 25 -4.80 20.98 -17.12
C ILE A 25 -5.49 22.24 -16.60
N THR A 26 -5.50 23.33 -17.39
CA THR A 26 -6.03 24.63 -16.96
C THR A 26 -7.45 24.51 -16.43
N SER A 27 -8.35 23.88 -17.18
CA SER A 27 -9.74 23.73 -16.77
C SER A 27 -9.91 22.91 -15.48
N GLN A 28 -9.08 21.86 -15.29
CA GLN A 28 -9.09 21.06 -14.07
C GLN A 28 -8.62 21.87 -12.86
N VAL A 29 -7.61 22.73 -13.05
CA VAL A 29 -7.12 23.63 -12.00
C VAL A 29 -8.15 24.69 -11.65
N GLU A 30 -8.80 25.31 -12.65
CA GLU A 30 -9.85 26.28 -12.45
C GLU A 30 -11.03 25.72 -11.67
N GLU A 31 -11.44 24.48 -11.96
CA GLU A 31 -12.48 23.78 -11.22
C GLU A 31 -12.03 23.46 -9.77
N PHE A 32 -10.79 22.95 -9.61
CA PHE A 32 -10.26 22.55 -8.31
C PHE A 32 -10.00 23.72 -7.34
N ILE A 33 -9.72 24.92 -7.88
CA ILE A 33 -9.45 26.11 -7.09
C ILE A 33 -10.71 26.67 -6.40
N VAL A 34 -11.90 26.32 -6.90
CA VAL A 34 -13.16 26.78 -6.30
C VAL A 34 -13.23 26.35 -4.83
N GLY A 35 -13.37 27.33 -3.92
CA GLY A 35 -13.43 27.10 -2.47
C GLY A 35 -12.08 26.72 -1.82
N ILE A 36 -10.95 26.95 -2.50
CA ILE A 36 -9.62 26.60 -1.97
C ILE A 36 -9.29 27.38 -0.70
N GLU A 37 -9.69 28.65 -0.62
CA GLU A 37 -9.42 29.50 0.54
C GLU A 37 -10.11 28.97 1.78
N GLU A 38 -11.39 28.60 1.69
CA GLU A 38 -12.14 28.00 2.79
C GLU A 38 -11.53 26.67 3.24
N ARG A 39 -11.10 25.81 2.27
CA ARG A 39 -10.43 24.56 2.60
C ARG A 39 -9.11 24.79 3.34
N ILE A 40 -8.32 25.79 2.91
CA ILE A 40 -7.05 26.13 3.57
C ILE A 40 -7.32 26.68 4.99
N GLU A 41 -8.30 27.53 5.16
CA GLU A 41 -8.66 28.05 6.48
C GLU A 41 -9.08 26.92 7.44
N ASN A 42 -9.89 25.98 6.97
CA ASN A 42 -10.31 24.84 7.75
C ASN A 42 -9.09 23.97 8.16
N MET A 43 -8.17 23.69 7.24
CA MET A 43 -6.93 22.96 7.54
C MET A 43 -6.09 23.68 8.59
N ILE A 44 -5.91 25.01 8.45
CA ILE A 44 -5.15 25.83 9.40
C ILE A 44 -5.81 25.81 10.78
N ASN A 45 -7.14 25.85 10.85
CA ASN A 45 -7.86 25.80 12.11
C ASN A 45 -7.68 24.46 12.84
N VAL A 46 -7.71 23.33 12.09
CA VAL A 46 -7.41 22.01 12.64
C VAL A 46 -5.97 21.96 13.15
N MET A 47 -5.00 22.46 12.38
CA MET A 47 -3.58 22.48 12.79
C MET A 47 -3.29 23.36 14.00
N LYS A 48 -4.09 24.39 14.25
CA LYS A 48 -3.96 25.28 15.42
C LYS A 48 -4.73 24.81 16.64
N SER A 49 -5.55 23.77 16.48
CA SER A 49 -6.31 23.20 17.59
C SER A 49 -5.38 22.46 18.55
N ASP A 50 -5.56 22.65 19.85
CA ASP A 50 -4.89 21.87 20.90
C ASP A 50 -5.51 20.48 21.09
N LEU A 51 -6.61 20.21 20.38
CA LEU A 51 -7.34 18.93 20.45
C LEU A 51 -7.11 18.14 19.16
N CYS A 52 -6.86 16.85 19.34
CA CYS A 52 -6.89 15.91 18.20
C CYS A 52 -8.27 15.95 17.54
N PRO A 53 -8.38 16.09 16.22
CA PRO A 53 -9.67 16.07 15.56
C PRO A 53 -10.35 14.71 15.75
N ASP A 54 -11.65 14.74 16.05
CA ASP A 54 -12.48 13.54 16.16
C ASP A 54 -12.87 13.08 14.74
N VAL A 55 -11.98 12.30 14.14
CA VAL A 55 -12.16 11.76 12.80
C VAL A 55 -12.03 10.24 12.80
N ASN A 56 -12.88 9.57 12.04
CA ASN A 56 -12.76 8.14 11.84
C ASN A 56 -11.57 7.82 10.92
N ILE A 57 -10.91 6.71 11.18
CA ILE A 57 -9.91 6.18 10.24
C ILE A 57 -10.59 5.81 8.92
N SER A 58 -9.91 6.08 7.81
CA SER A 58 -10.44 5.85 6.46
C SER A 58 -9.32 5.49 5.48
N LEU A 59 -9.70 5.25 4.24
CA LEU A 59 -8.75 5.05 3.15
C LEU A 59 -7.82 6.26 2.94
N ASP A 60 -8.28 7.46 3.29
CA ASP A 60 -7.52 8.71 3.15
C ASP A 60 -6.33 8.80 4.11
N CYS A 61 -6.28 7.93 5.16
CA CYS A 61 -5.15 7.87 6.08
C CYS A 61 -3.82 7.50 5.39
N ALA A 62 -3.87 6.95 4.18
CA ALA A 62 -2.68 6.58 3.40
C ALA A 62 -2.72 7.12 1.97
N ASP A 63 -3.54 8.14 1.67
CA ASP A 63 -3.68 8.74 0.35
C ASP A 63 -3.68 10.27 0.43
N PRO A 64 -2.78 10.98 -0.27
CA PRO A 64 -1.70 10.46 -1.12
C PRO A 64 -0.42 10.05 -0.37
N TYR A 65 -0.35 10.28 0.93
CA TYR A 65 0.79 9.96 1.80
C TYR A 65 0.29 9.36 3.12
N ASP A 66 1.12 8.54 3.74
CA ASP A 66 0.82 7.98 5.06
C ASP A 66 0.64 9.11 6.09
N CYS A 67 -0.41 9.02 6.88
CA CYS A 67 -0.72 10.01 7.90
C CYS A 67 0.25 9.87 9.08
N PRO A 68 0.94 10.95 9.51
CA PRO A 68 1.85 10.88 10.66
C PRO A 68 1.14 10.65 12.00
N LEU A 69 -0.19 10.71 12.05
CA LEU A 69 -1.01 10.46 13.24
C LEU A 69 -1.63 9.04 13.23
N GLU A 70 -1.14 8.14 12.40
CA GLU A 70 -1.68 6.78 12.26
C GLU A 70 -1.69 6.08 13.61
N ASP A 71 -0.60 6.07 14.36
CA ASP A 71 -0.48 5.39 15.65
C ASP A 71 -1.53 5.87 16.66
N GLU A 72 -1.83 7.18 16.69
CA GLU A 72 -2.83 7.76 17.58
C GLU A 72 -4.25 7.37 17.15
N CYS A 73 -4.56 7.53 15.87
CA CYS A 73 -5.91 7.32 15.36
C CYS A 73 -6.29 5.83 15.28
N TRP A 74 -5.32 4.95 15.05
CA TRP A 74 -5.53 3.50 14.94
C TRP A 74 -5.39 2.76 16.27
N GLY A 75 -4.94 3.46 17.33
CA GLY A 75 -4.66 2.88 18.63
C GLY A 75 -5.87 2.21 19.33
N PHE A 76 -7.11 2.46 18.85
CA PHE A 76 -8.29 1.76 19.36
C PHE A 76 -8.46 0.34 18.81
N LEU A 77 -7.78 0.01 17.71
CA LEU A 77 -7.85 -1.32 17.12
C LEU A 77 -7.11 -2.35 17.99
N PRO A 78 -7.67 -3.56 18.11
CA PRO A 78 -6.97 -4.64 18.81
C PRO A 78 -5.73 -5.09 18.02
N SER A 79 -4.79 -5.75 18.71
CA SER A 79 -3.54 -6.25 18.12
C SER A 79 -3.74 -7.29 17.01
N SER A 80 -4.91 -7.92 16.94
CA SER A 80 -5.31 -8.88 15.90
C SER A 80 -6.58 -8.39 15.23
N SER A 81 -6.48 -7.25 14.59
CA SER A 81 -7.60 -6.58 13.93
C SER A 81 -7.97 -7.19 12.59
N VAL A 82 -9.10 -6.78 12.04
CA VAL A 82 -9.53 -7.18 10.68
C VAL A 82 -8.52 -6.75 9.60
N PHE A 83 -7.71 -5.72 9.87
CA PHE A 83 -6.66 -5.25 8.95
C PHE A 83 -5.45 -6.19 8.87
N ASP A 84 -5.27 -7.07 9.86
CA ASP A 84 -4.16 -8.03 9.91
C ASP A 84 -4.43 -9.33 9.14
N LEU A 85 -5.64 -9.47 8.57
CA LEU A 85 -5.98 -10.63 7.75
C LEU A 85 -5.07 -10.74 6.51
N TYR A 86 -4.57 -11.93 6.28
CA TYR A 86 -3.66 -12.22 5.18
C TYR A 86 -4.15 -11.67 3.83
N ASN A 87 -3.38 -10.78 3.22
CA ASN A 87 -3.68 -10.14 1.93
C ASN A 87 -5.09 -9.50 1.85
N ILE A 88 -5.59 -8.98 2.96
CA ILE A 88 -6.85 -8.22 2.95
C ILE A 88 -6.68 -6.92 2.15
N ARG A 89 -7.67 -6.60 1.34
CA ARG A 89 -7.73 -5.29 0.68
C ARG A 89 -8.19 -4.24 1.69
N LYS A 90 -7.46 -3.14 1.86
CA LYS A 90 -7.81 -2.05 2.81
C LYS A 90 -9.31 -1.68 2.73
N LYS A 91 -9.83 -1.48 1.52
CA LYS A 91 -11.26 -1.15 1.33
C LYS A 91 -12.21 -2.18 1.96
N LYS A 92 -11.88 -3.47 1.89
CA LYS A 92 -12.71 -4.53 2.49
C LYS A 92 -12.59 -4.55 4.01
N ALA A 93 -11.38 -4.31 4.53
CA ALA A 93 -11.16 -4.21 5.97
C ALA A 93 -11.93 -3.03 6.58
N PHE A 94 -11.93 -1.86 5.92
CA PHE A 94 -12.74 -0.72 6.35
C PHE A 94 -14.23 -1.02 6.32
N GLN A 95 -14.73 -1.68 5.27
CA GLN A 95 -16.14 -2.09 5.22
C GLN A 95 -16.51 -3.00 6.40
N TRP A 96 -15.66 -3.96 6.74
CA TRP A 96 -15.90 -4.83 7.87
C TRP A 96 -15.80 -4.11 9.22
N LEU A 97 -14.89 -3.14 9.34
CA LEU A 97 -14.82 -2.25 10.51
C LEU A 97 -16.12 -1.45 10.68
N ASP A 98 -16.64 -0.87 9.59
CA ASP A 98 -17.92 -0.15 9.57
C ASP A 98 -19.09 -1.07 9.93
N ASP A 99 -19.03 -2.34 9.55
CA ASP A 99 -19.98 -3.39 9.94
C ASP A 99 -19.82 -3.85 11.41
N GLY A 100 -18.88 -3.24 12.15
CA GLY A 100 -18.63 -3.51 13.58
C GLY A 100 -17.66 -4.66 13.87
N MET A 101 -16.98 -5.21 12.85
CA MET A 101 -15.98 -6.26 13.02
C MET A 101 -14.61 -5.62 13.28
N GLN A 102 -14.12 -5.70 14.50
CA GLN A 102 -12.81 -5.13 14.86
C GLN A 102 -11.72 -6.20 14.89
N LEU A 103 -12.01 -7.35 15.48
CA LEU A 103 -11.08 -8.49 15.50
C LEU A 103 -11.14 -9.28 14.19
N LEU A 104 -10.01 -9.85 13.78
CA LEU A 104 -10.01 -10.77 12.64
C LEU A 104 -10.89 -12.02 12.91
N THR A 105 -11.13 -12.35 14.17
CA THR A 105 -12.01 -13.43 14.59
C THR A 105 -13.50 -13.08 14.57
N ASP A 106 -13.86 -11.80 14.42
CA ASP A 106 -15.25 -11.38 14.25
C ASP A 106 -15.75 -11.68 12.84
N VAL A 107 -14.83 -11.83 11.88
CA VAL A 107 -15.19 -12.09 10.48
C VAL A 107 -15.73 -13.50 10.31
N PRO A 108 -16.95 -13.67 9.76
CA PRO A 108 -17.52 -14.97 9.48
C PRO A 108 -16.62 -15.82 8.59
N ILE A 109 -16.46 -17.11 8.93
CA ILE A 109 -15.50 -18.01 8.28
C ILE A 109 -15.80 -18.24 6.79
N ASP A 110 -17.06 -18.15 6.41
CA ASP A 110 -17.52 -18.28 5.03
C ASP A 110 -17.15 -17.08 4.12
N LEU A 111 -16.73 -15.97 4.72
CA LEU A 111 -16.21 -14.80 4.02
C LEU A 111 -14.69 -14.82 3.83
N LEU A 112 -14.00 -15.79 4.46
CA LEU A 112 -12.56 -15.92 4.46
C LEU A 112 -12.08 -16.90 3.39
N ASN A 113 -10.92 -16.62 2.80
CA ASN A 113 -10.22 -17.62 1.99
C ASN A 113 -9.46 -18.62 2.88
N ASP A 114 -8.94 -19.69 2.29
CA ASP A 114 -8.28 -20.78 3.01
C ASP A 114 -7.17 -20.29 3.97
N LYS A 115 -6.33 -19.34 3.53
CA LYS A 115 -5.23 -18.81 4.37
C LYS A 115 -5.74 -17.93 5.50
N GLN A 116 -6.73 -17.12 5.22
CA GLN A 116 -7.40 -16.29 6.23
C GLN A 116 -8.16 -17.18 7.23
N GLY A 117 -8.79 -18.26 6.77
CA GLY A 117 -9.44 -19.24 7.63
C GLY A 117 -8.46 -19.94 8.57
N ILE A 118 -7.26 -20.28 8.09
CA ILE A 118 -6.17 -20.81 8.93
C ILE A 118 -5.75 -19.76 9.97
N GLN A 119 -5.53 -18.51 9.56
CA GLN A 119 -5.17 -17.41 10.46
C GLN A 119 -6.24 -17.19 11.54
N HIS A 120 -7.50 -17.10 11.14
CA HIS A 120 -8.64 -16.98 12.04
C HIS A 120 -8.70 -18.13 13.07
N ALA A 121 -8.51 -19.38 12.62
CA ALA A 121 -8.52 -20.53 13.50
C ALA A 121 -7.34 -20.55 14.48
N CYS A 122 -6.15 -20.13 14.02
CA CYS A 122 -4.97 -20.00 14.87
C CYS A 122 -5.16 -18.95 15.95
N GLU A 123 -5.67 -17.79 15.59
CA GLU A 123 -5.96 -16.71 16.54
C GLU A 123 -7.02 -17.13 17.56
N LYS A 124 -8.14 -17.67 17.09
CA LYS A 124 -9.24 -18.10 17.95
C LYS A 124 -8.84 -19.17 18.96
N ASN A 125 -7.90 -20.06 18.61
CA ASN A 125 -7.49 -21.19 19.46
C ASN A 125 -6.11 -20.96 20.11
N GLU A 126 -5.50 -19.79 19.94
CA GLU A 126 -4.15 -19.48 20.41
C GLU A 126 -3.12 -20.54 19.98
N THR A 127 -3.18 -20.96 18.71
CA THR A 127 -2.36 -22.05 18.17
C THR A 127 -1.52 -21.59 16.97
N VAL A 128 -0.54 -22.39 16.62
CA VAL A 128 0.30 -22.19 15.42
C VAL A 128 -0.02 -23.27 14.39
N HIS A 129 -0.27 -22.87 13.16
CA HIS A 129 -0.42 -23.80 12.05
C HIS A 129 0.93 -24.10 11.40
N VAL A 130 1.28 -25.39 11.34
CA VAL A 130 2.46 -25.87 10.61
C VAL A 130 2.06 -27.05 9.73
N ASN A 131 2.16 -26.87 8.42
CA ASN A 131 2.02 -28.00 7.49
C ASN A 131 3.32 -28.81 7.46
N LYS A 132 3.42 -29.80 8.35
CA LYS A 132 4.62 -30.64 8.51
C LYS A 132 4.96 -31.43 7.25
N GLN A 133 3.97 -31.81 6.44
CA GLN A 133 4.19 -32.58 5.21
C GLN A 133 4.86 -31.72 4.15
N GLU A 134 4.32 -30.52 3.90
CA GLU A 134 4.90 -29.59 2.92
C GLU A 134 6.26 -29.07 3.38
N LEU A 135 6.42 -28.79 4.68
CA LEU A 135 7.71 -28.43 5.24
C LEU A 135 8.77 -29.52 5.04
N LYS A 136 8.42 -30.77 5.31
CA LYS A 136 9.32 -31.91 5.09
C LYS A 136 9.67 -32.08 3.60
N LYS A 137 8.69 -31.90 2.71
CA LYS A 137 8.88 -31.96 1.26
C LYS A 137 9.84 -30.83 0.80
N PHE A 138 9.60 -29.60 1.28
CA PHE A 138 10.47 -28.47 0.97
C PHE A 138 11.90 -28.71 1.45
N LEU A 139 12.10 -29.09 2.72
CA LEU A 139 13.43 -29.38 3.27
C LEU A 139 14.13 -30.52 2.51
N GLY A 140 13.38 -31.56 2.11
CA GLY A 140 13.90 -32.66 1.33
C GLY A 140 14.25 -32.30 -0.13
N SER A 141 13.78 -31.17 -0.64
CA SER A 141 14.13 -30.66 -1.98
C SER A 141 15.46 -29.90 -2.02
N LEU A 142 15.94 -29.48 -0.83
CA LEU A 142 17.22 -28.77 -0.73
C LEU A 142 18.37 -29.77 -1.02
N LYS A 143 19.27 -29.38 -1.90
CA LYS A 143 20.43 -30.20 -2.30
C LYS A 143 21.69 -29.39 -2.08
N GLU A 144 22.72 -30.08 -1.60
CA GLU A 144 24.06 -29.50 -1.50
C GLU A 144 24.78 -29.50 -2.88
N PRO A 145 25.57 -28.45 -3.20
CA PRO A 145 25.76 -27.26 -2.41
C PRO A 145 24.57 -26.30 -2.50
N VAL A 146 24.15 -25.70 -1.37
CA VAL A 146 23.12 -24.66 -1.34
C VAL A 146 23.73 -23.35 -1.81
N ASN A 147 23.11 -22.74 -2.83
CA ASN A 147 23.51 -21.45 -3.34
C ASN A 147 22.54 -20.38 -2.81
N TYR A 148 23.09 -19.33 -2.21
CA TYR A 148 22.34 -18.17 -1.76
C TYR A 148 22.44 -17.08 -2.82
N LEU A 149 21.30 -16.63 -3.34
CA LEU A 149 21.21 -15.62 -4.38
C LEU A 149 20.31 -14.49 -3.89
N ASP A 150 20.80 -13.28 -4.00
CA ASP A 150 20.06 -12.05 -3.76
C ASP A 150 20.26 -11.09 -4.92
N PHE A 151 19.35 -10.14 -5.07
CA PHE A 151 19.38 -9.15 -6.14
C PHE A 151 19.18 -7.76 -5.56
N GLU A 152 20.10 -6.89 -5.88
CA GLU A 152 19.93 -5.46 -5.71
C GLU A 152 19.28 -4.87 -6.97
N THR A 153 18.49 -3.82 -6.79
CA THR A 153 17.88 -3.12 -7.91
C THR A 153 18.05 -1.61 -7.78
N PHE A 154 18.19 -0.96 -8.91
CA PHE A 154 18.05 0.49 -8.98
C PHE A 154 16.91 0.88 -9.93
N MET A 155 16.36 2.06 -9.74
CA MET A 155 15.44 2.69 -10.69
C MET A 155 15.77 4.17 -10.81
N SER A 156 15.51 4.72 -12.00
CA SER A 156 15.76 6.13 -12.29
C SER A 156 14.60 6.72 -13.08
N ALA A 157 14.28 7.99 -12.84
CA ALA A 157 13.31 8.74 -13.63
C ALA A 157 13.76 8.88 -15.09
N VAL A 158 15.08 9.00 -15.31
CA VAL A 158 15.69 9.01 -16.64
C VAL A 158 16.38 7.66 -16.86
N PRO A 159 15.91 6.82 -17.80
CA PRO A 159 16.48 5.50 -18.02
C PRO A 159 17.98 5.58 -18.40
N VAL A 160 18.81 4.79 -17.75
CA VAL A 160 20.26 4.74 -17.99
C VAL A 160 20.58 3.75 -19.09
N LEU A 161 19.90 2.59 -19.10
CA LEU A 161 20.17 1.50 -20.03
C LEU A 161 19.16 1.51 -21.19
N ASP A 162 19.64 1.18 -22.39
CA ASP A 162 18.75 1.00 -23.54
C ASP A 162 17.77 -0.17 -23.32
N GLY A 163 16.55 -0.03 -23.82
CA GLY A 163 15.47 -0.98 -23.62
C GLY A 163 14.73 -0.81 -22.30
N THR A 164 15.18 0.10 -21.41
CA THR A 164 14.51 0.36 -20.12
C THR A 164 13.60 1.58 -20.16
N ARG A 165 12.66 1.64 -19.20
CA ARG A 165 11.67 2.71 -19.07
C ARG A 165 11.95 3.56 -17.82
N PRO A 166 11.41 4.79 -17.75
CA PRO A 166 11.39 5.56 -16.51
C PRO A 166 10.82 4.74 -15.34
N TYR A 167 11.49 4.82 -14.19
CA TYR A 167 11.15 4.12 -12.96
C TYR A 167 11.08 2.57 -13.07
N GLN A 168 11.64 1.99 -14.13
CA GLN A 168 11.78 0.54 -14.21
C GLN A 168 12.89 0.08 -13.26
N GLN A 169 12.56 -0.91 -12.41
CA GLN A 169 13.57 -1.58 -11.60
C GLN A 169 14.46 -2.45 -12.49
N VAL A 170 15.75 -2.27 -12.34
CA VAL A 170 16.79 -3.03 -13.04
C VAL A 170 17.70 -3.69 -12.01
N SER A 171 17.83 -5.00 -12.07
CA SER A 171 18.75 -5.75 -11.21
C SER A 171 20.21 -5.61 -11.65
N PHE A 172 21.12 -5.60 -10.69
CA PHE A 172 22.58 -5.60 -10.90
C PHE A 172 23.28 -6.50 -9.89
#